data_e473ec546782a53ec561c143ea3e3ed5
#
_entry.id   e473ec546782a53ec561c143ea3e3ed5
#
_cell.length_a   1.000
_cell.length_b   1.000
_cell.length_c   1.000
_cell.angle_alpha   90.00
_cell.angle_beta   90.00
_cell.angle_gamma   90.00
#
_symmetry.space_group_name_H-M   'P 1'
#
loop_
_entity.id
_entity.type
_entity.pdbx_description
1 polymer ?
#
loop_
_entity_poly.entity_id
_entity_poly.type
_entity_poly.pdbx_seq_one_letter_code
_entity_poly.pdbx_strand_id
1 'polypeptide(L)'
;MTIEQLIWLVPLLPFIGFVINGLGRNTLSKGLVGIIGSGVILASFIISVVIFFSLQGDTQKSHEVFLFDWISAGTLHIPLSFLVDPLSSIMLLIITGIGFLIHLYSTSYMHDDAGFGKFFSYLNLFVFFMLLLVLGSNYIVMFIGWEGVGLCSYLLIGFWYTNSAYASAAKKAFVMNRIGDLGFLLGVFLMFNFFGSVEFSKIFPQAANMLPGNNTLILITILLFIGACGKSAQLPLFTWLPDAMAGPTPVSALIHAATMVTAGIYMIARSSVLFDLAPFTQHIIAIIGAATALVAAIIALTQTDIKKVLAYSTVSQLGYMFLGLGVGAYTGSFFHVLTHAFFKALLFLGAGSVIHAMHHEQDMRHMGGLRKKLPVTFLTMMIGTIAIAGLPPFSGFFSKDEILAHAFQYSPVLWGIGVITAFLTAFYMFRMMFLTFLGKYRGTHHEESHVHESPAAMTTPLIILAVLAAIGGAINIPHVFGGNEWLAHWLAGAGVAQHELDLSHSTEYALMGTSVVAAIIALLYAYTRYVKGSRVPVADEAPRSALAKLSYNKFYLDEIYDFIITKPLDAFSRFFYRVVDTKFIDGIVNGLGWSTNEASKGIRLLQSGNVGFYIFMMVFGIVALLLYTFLYI
;
A
#
# COMPACT_ATOMS: atom_id res chain seq x y z
N MET A 1 -32.94 8.68 -6.61
CA MET A 1 -32.31 7.42 -6.20
C MET A 1 -31.75 7.63 -4.80
N THR A 2 -32.03 6.73 -3.88
CA THR A 2 -31.48 6.80 -2.52
C THR A 2 -30.02 6.34 -2.50
N ILE A 3 -29.26 6.69 -1.44
CA ILE A 3 -27.88 6.24 -1.24
C ILE A 3 -27.80 4.71 -1.31
N GLU A 4 -28.76 4.04 -0.69
CA GLU A 4 -28.88 2.58 -0.65
C GLU A 4 -29.01 1.93 -2.03
N GLN A 5 -29.65 2.62 -2.99
CA GLN A 5 -29.79 2.15 -4.36
C GLN A 5 -28.54 2.36 -5.22
N LEU A 6 -27.67 3.29 -4.84
CA LEU A 6 -26.52 3.69 -5.64
C LEU A 6 -25.21 3.04 -5.18
N ILE A 7 -25.07 2.78 -3.88
CA ILE A 7 -23.78 2.44 -3.30
C ILE A 7 -23.16 1.14 -3.85
N TRP A 8 -23.96 0.11 -4.10
CA TRP A 8 -23.47 -1.16 -4.63
C TRP A 8 -22.96 -1.06 -6.06
N LEU A 9 -23.41 -0.06 -6.83
CA LEU A 9 -22.90 0.21 -8.18
C LEU A 9 -21.45 0.71 -8.16
N VAL A 10 -21.05 1.43 -7.11
CA VAL A 10 -19.71 2.02 -7.03
C VAL A 10 -18.60 0.98 -7.13
N PRO A 11 -18.58 -0.12 -6.36
CA PRO A 11 -17.60 -1.20 -6.55
C PRO A 11 -17.95 -2.13 -7.72
N LEU A 12 -19.23 -2.31 -8.06
CA LEU A 12 -19.61 -3.23 -9.14
C LEU A 12 -19.09 -2.78 -10.51
N LEU A 13 -19.12 -1.50 -10.82
CA LEU A 13 -18.67 -0.98 -12.11
C LEU A 13 -17.20 -1.30 -12.39
N PRO A 14 -16.23 -1.04 -11.50
CA PRO A 14 -14.85 -1.49 -11.68
C PRO A 14 -14.73 -3.02 -11.83
N PHE A 15 -15.53 -3.80 -11.09
CA PHE A 15 -15.54 -5.24 -11.24
C PHE A 15 -16.00 -5.69 -12.64
N ILE A 16 -17.06 -5.07 -13.18
CA ILE A 16 -17.51 -5.30 -14.55
C ILE A 16 -16.39 -4.94 -15.55
N GLY A 17 -15.71 -3.81 -15.35
CA GLY A 17 -14.55 -3.42 -16.17
C GLY A 17 -13.43 -4.45 -16.12
N PHE A 18 -13.13 -5.00 -14.94
CA PHE A 18 -12.18 -6.10 -14.77
C PHE A 18 -12.57 -7.33 -15.60
N VAL A 19 -13.82 -7.79 -15.48
CA VAL A 19 -14.32 -8.99 -16.18
C VAL A 19 -14.27 -8.80 -17.70
N ILE A 20 -14.80 -7.68 -18.20
CA ILE A 20 -14.86 -7.40 -19.65
C ILE A 20 -13.44 -7.28 -20.24
N ASN A 21 -12.58 -6.49 -19.63
CA ASN A 21 -11.19 -6.29 -20.12
C ASN A 21 -10.34 -7.56 -19.94
N GLY A 22 -10.59 -8.34 -18.89
CA GLY A 22 -9.88 -9.60 -18.63
C GLY A 22 -10.23 -10.69 -19.62
N LEU A 23 -11.51 -10.93 -19.86
CA LEU A 23 -11.98 -11.93 -20.83
C LEU A 23 -11.72 -11.46 -22.27
N GLY A 24 -11.91 -10.17 -22.53
CA GLY A 24 -11.71 -9.56 -23.85
C GLY A 24 -10.27 -9.20 -24.21
N ARG A 25 -9.29 -9.48 -23.36
CA ARG A 25 -7.89 -9.01 -23.50
C ARG A 25 -7.22 -9.31 -24.84
N ASN A 26 -7.63 -10.39 -25.50
CA ASN A 26 -7.07 -10.85 -26.79
C ASN A 26 -7.97 -10.50 -28.00
N THR A 27 -9.19 -10.00 -27.76
CA THR A 27 -10.21 -9.77 -28.79
C THR A 27 -10.60 -8.30 -28.93
N LEU A 28 -10.59 -7.56 -27.81
CA LEU A 28 -10.92 -6.14 -27.82
C LEU A 28 -9.75 -5.28 -28.33
N SER A 29 -10.06 -4.23 -29.07
CA SER A 29 -9.07 -3.24 -29.46
C SER A 29 -8.59 -2.43 -28.24
N LYS A 30 -7.34 -1.93 -28.27
CA LYS A 30 -6.76 -1.12 -27.18
C LYS A 30 -7.63 0.11 -26.86
N GLY A 31 -8.25 0.74 -27.89
CA GLY A 31 -9.16 1.86 -27.69
C GLY A 31 -10.40 1.48 -26.88
N LEU A 32 -11.05 0.34 -27.19
CA LEU A 32 -12.20 -0.13 -26.43
C LEU A 32 -11.84 -0.52 -24.99
N VAL A 33 -10.72 -1.22 -24.79
CA VAL A 33 -10.21 -1.55 -23.46
C VAL A 33 -9.98 -0.28 -22.62
N GLY A 34 -9.35 0.74 -23.20
CA GLY A 34 -9.12 2.03 -22.54
C GLY A 34 -10.42 2.76 -22.18
N ILE A 35 -11.39 2.79 -23.12
CA ILE A 35 -12.71 3.42 -22.89
C ILE A 35 -13.47 2.68 -21.79
N ILE A 36 -13.54 1.35 -21.84
CA ILE A 36 -14.23 0.55 -20.82
C ILE A 36 -13.54 0.73 -19.47
N GLY A 37 -12.20 0.52 -19.42
CA GLY A 37 -11.45 0.57 -18.17
C GLY A 37 -11.51 1.93 -17.48
N SER A 38 -11.40 3.03 -18.23
CA SER A 38 -11.51 4.39 -17.67
C SER A 38 -12.96 4.80 -17.45
N GLY A 39 -13.87 4.40 -18.33
CA GLY A 39 -15.29 4.78 -18.28
C GLY A 39 -16.03 4.22 -17.06
N VAL A 40 -15.77 2.96 -16.66
CA VAL A 40 -16.37 2.38 -15.46
C VAL A 40 -15.91 3.10 -14.19
N ILE A 41 -14.66 3.56 -14.13
CA ILE A 41 -14.16 4.33 -12.98
C ILE A 41 -14.75 5.74 -12.97
N LEU A 42 -14.89 6.39 -14.12
CA LEU A 42 -15.57 7.68 -14.24
C LEU A 42 -17.04 7.58 -13.78
N ALA A 43 -17.74 6.54 -14.19
CA ALA A 43 -19.12 6.30 -13.75
C ALA A 43 -19.19 6.10 -12.23
N SER A 44 -18.28 5.31 -11.66
CA SER A 44 -18.16 5.17 -10.20
C SER A 44 -17.86 6.51 -9.51
N PHE A 45 -17.03 7.36 -10.11
CA PHE A 45 -16.72 8.69 -9.59
C PHE A 45 -17.97 9.60 -9.58
N ILE A 46 -18.72 9.63 -10.68
CA ILE A 46 -19.97 10.42 -10.76
C ILE A 46 -20.97 9.97 -9.68
N ILE A 47 -21.13 8.65 -9.50
CA ILE A 47 -22.00 8.11 -8.44
C ILE A 47 -21.46 8.51 -7.05
N SER A 48 -20.16 8.44 -6.82
CA SER A 48 -19.53 8.85 -5.56
C SER A 48 -19.77 10.33 -5.25
N VAL A 49 -19.74 11.20 -6.25
CA VAL A 49 -20.07 12.63 -6.12
C VAL A 49 -21.55 12.81 -5.74
N VAL A 50 -22.46 12.08 -6.37
CA VAL A 50 -23.89 12.12 -6.03
C VAL A 50 -24.11 11.68 -4.58
N ILE A 51 -23.49 10.59 -4.14
CA ILE A 51 -23.56 10.09 -2.76
C ILE A 51 -23.03 11.14 -1.78
N PHE A 52 -21.89 11.75 -2.06
CA PHE A 52 -21.30 12.79 -1.21
C PHE A 52 -22.25 13.98 -1.00
N PHE A 53 -22.84 14.52 -2.07
CA PHE A 53 -23.81 15.62 -1.95
C PHE A 53 -25.11 15.19 -1.30
N SER A 54 -25.55 13.94 -1.48
CA SER A 54 -26.72 13.41 -0.78
C SER A 54 -26.48 13.34 0.72
N LEU A 55 -25.31 12.86 1.16
CA LEU A 55 -24.92 12.86 2.57
C LEU A 55 -24.79 14.26 3.16
N GLN A 56 -24.37 15.26 2.37
CA GLN A 56 -24.26 16.63 2.85
C GLN A 56 -25.63 17.21 3.27
N GLY A 57 -26.68 16.87 2.52
CA GLY A 57 -28.04 17.29 2.80
C GLY A 57 -28.80 16.43 3.82
N ASP A 58 -28.24 15.29 4.24
CA ASP A 58 -28.89 14.35 5.14
C ASP A 58 -28.62 14.70 6.61
N THR A 59 -29.64 14.52 7.46
CA THR A 59 -29.51 14.62 8.91
C THR A 59 -28.85 13.39 9.50
N GLN A 60 -29.09 12.22 8.90
CA GLN A 60 -28.42 10.97 9.26
C GLN A 60 -27.16 10.80 8.40
N LYS A 61 -26.00 11.07 9.00
CA LYS A 61 -24.71 11.06 8.30
C LYS A 61 -24.15 9.65 8.06
N SER A 62 -24.82 8.58 8.46
CA SER A 62 -24.32 7.19 8.36
C SER A 62 -25.43 6.26 7.90
N HIS A 63 -25.18 5.53 6.81
CA HIS A 63 -26.10 4.55 6.21
C HIS A 63 -25.39 3.19 6.10
N GLU A 64 -25.93 2.18 6.78
CA GLU A 64 -25.50 0.80 6.60
C GLU A 64 -26.45 0.09 5.63
N VAL A 65 -25.91 -0.43 4.53
CA VAL A 65 -26.67 -1.10 3.46
C VAL A 65 -26.35 -2.57 3.48
N PHE A 66 -27.28 -3.38 3.97
CA PHE A 66 -27.19 -4.84 3.94
C PHE A 66 -27.39 -5.36 2.52
N LEU A 67 -26.52 -6.30 2.11
CA LEU A 67 -26.63 -6.98 0.82
C LEU A 67 -27.10 -8.42 0.99
N PHE A 68 -26.35 -9.23 1.75
CA PHE A 68 -26.71 -10.61 2.08
C PHE A 68 -25.86 -11.14 3.25
N ASP A 69 -26.33 -12.23 3.88
CA ASP A 69 -25.54 -12.97 4.87
C ASP A 69 -24.49 -13.82 4.18
N TRP A 70 -23.20 -13.50 4.44
CA TRP A 70 -22.10 -14.20 3.79
C TRP A 70 -21.65 -15.42 4.57
N ILE A 71 -21.37 -15.26 5.87
CA ILE A 71 -20.95 -16.35 6.75
C ILE A 71 -21.91 -16.42 7.95
N SER A 72 -22.53 -17.59 8.13
CA SER A 72 -23.37 -17.89 9.29
C SER A 72 -22.97 -19.25 9.84
N ALA A 73 -22.27 -19.28 10.99
CA ALA A 73 -21.79 -20.49 11.63
C ALA A 73 -21.86 -20.36 13.16
N GLY A 74 -22.85 -21.01 13.77
CA GLY A 74 -23.08 -20.92 15.21
C GLY A 74 -23.39 -19.49 15.64
N THR A 75 -22.55 -18.92 16.49
CA THR A 75 -22.67 -17.52 16.97
C THR A 75 -22.03 -16.51 16.03
N LEU A 76 -21.26 -16.95 15.05
CA LEU A 76 -20.60 -16.08 14.09
C LEU A 76 -21.55 -15.74 12.95
N HIS A 77 -21.96 -14.49 12.86
CA HIS A 77 -22.71 -13.92 11.75
C HIS A 77 -21.92 -12.77 11.12
N ILE A 78 -21.61 -12.89 9.84
CA ILE A 78 -20.86 -11.89 9.09
C ILE A 78 -21.69 -11.51 7.86
N PRO A 79 -22.42 -10.39 7.92
CA PRO A 79 -23.14 -9.88 6.76
C PRO A 79 -22.15 -9.25 5.76
N LEU A 80 -22.43 -9.38 4.48
CA LEU A 80 -21.87 -8.50 3.47
C LEU A 80 -22.74 -7.25 3.45
N SER A 81 -22.25 -6.19 4.05
CA SER A 81 -22.92 -4.89 4.12
C SER A 81 -21.93 -3.76 3.91
N PHE A 82 -22.42 -2.63 3.39
CA PHE A 82 -21.64 -1.44 3.11
C PHE A 82 -22.01 -0.32 4.06
N LEU A 83 -21.00 0.41 4.54
CA LEU A 83 -21.15 1.58 5.38
C LEU A 83 -20.79 2.84 4.59
N VAL A 84 -21.77 3.72 4.41
CA VAL A 84 -21.60 5.02 3.79
C VAL A 84 -21.73 6.10 4.83
N ASP A 85 -20.66 6.81 5.06
CA ASP A 85 -20.57 7.89 6.04
C ASP A 85 -19.56 8.96 5.57
N PRO A 86 -19.36 10.06 6.32
CA PRO A 86 -18.43 11.11 5.94
C PRO A 86 -17.00 10.62 5.63
N LEU A 87 -16.48 9.66 6.39
CA LEU A 87 -15.12 9.14 6.21
C LEU A 87 -15.01 8.32 4.92
N SER A 88 -15.93 7.36 4.69
CA SER A 88 -15.96 6.55 3.48
C SER A 88 -16.26 7.40 2.24
N SER A 89 -17.14 8.42 2.34
CA SER A 89 -17.50 9.28 1.21
C SER A 89 -16.31 10.04 0.62
N ILE A 90 -15.41 10.56 1.47
CA ILE A 90 -14.18 11.22 1.01
C ILE A 90 -13.25 10.19 0.35
N MET A 91 -13.11 9.00 0.94
CA MET A 91 -12.30 7.95 0.32
C MET A 91 -12.86 7.51 -1.04
N LEU A 92 -14.19 7.44 -1.20
CA LEU A 92 -14.80 7.16 -2.51
C LEU A 92 -14.39 8.20 -3.56
N LEU A 93 -14.45 9.49 -3.21
CA LEU A 93 -14.01 10.56 -4.11
C LEU A 93 -12.53 10.47 -4.48
N ILE A 94 -11.67 10.19 -3.50
CA ILE A 94 -10.22 10.04 -3.72
C ILE A 94 -9.94 8.84 -4.64
N ILE A 95 -10.48 7.66 -4.30
CA ILE A 95 -10.18 6.41 -5.01
C ILE A 95 -10.71 6.46 -6.44
N THR A 96 -11.95 6.90 -6.63
CA THR A 96 -12.56 6.91 -7.96
C THR A 96 -12.10 8.10 -8.80
N GLY A 97 -11.96 9.30 -8.22
CA GLY A 97 -11.55 10.50 -8.94
C GLY A 97 -10.09 10.44 -9.40
N ILE A 98 -9.16 10.19 -8.47
CA ILE A 98 -7.74 10.05 -8.83
C ILE A 98 -7.53 8.75 -9.63
N GLY A 99 -8.24 7.68 -9.28
CA GLY A 99 -8.25 6.44 -10.04
C GLY A 99 -8.61 6.67 -11.51
N PHE A 100 -9.64 7.45 -11.80
CA PHE A 100 -10.01 7.82 -13.17
C PHE A 100 -8.88 8.57 -13.90
N LEU A 101 -8.27 9.56 -13.25
CA LEU A 101 -7.15 10.30 -13.85
C LEU A 101 -5.96 9.40 -14.17
N ILE A 102 -5.66 8.43 -13.30
CA ILE A 102 -4.60 7.43 -13.52
C ILE A 102 -4.97 6.49 -14.68
N HIS A 103 -6.22 6.05 -14.78
CA HIS A 103 -6.67 5.21 -15.90
C HIS A 103 -6.59 5.98 -17.22
N LEU A 104 -7.02 7.24 -17.25
CA LEU A 104 -6.91 8.10 -18.43
C LEU A 104 -5.45 8.26 -18.85
N TYR A 105 -4.55 8.57 -17.92
CA TYR A 105 -3.11 8.66 -18.17
C TYR A 105 -2.55 7.35 -18.76
N SER A 106 -3.00 6.21 -18.21
CA SER A 106 -2.53 4.88 -18.60
C SER A 106 -2.89 4.51 -20.04
N THR A 107 -3.95 5.10 -20.63
CA THR A 107 -4.33 4.84 -22.02
C THR A 107 -3.23 5.21 -23.01
N SER A 108 -2.46 6.24 -22.69
CA SER A 108 -1.33 6.70 -23.51
C SER A 108 -0.02 6.07 -23.06
N TYR A 109 0.25 6.05 -21.75
CA TYR A 109 1.51 5.54 -21.20
C TYR A 109 1.77 4.07 -21.54
N MET A 110 0.74 3.22 -21.52
CA MET A 110 0.82 1.77 -21.80
C MET A 110 0.45 1.41 -23.24
N HIS A 111 0.22 2.38 -24.11
CA HIS A 111 -0.33 2.15 -25.45
C HIS A 111 0.47 1.11 -26.26
N ASP A 112 1.78 1.13 -26.17
CA ASP A 112 2.65 0.26 -26.97
C ASP A 112 2.91 -1.10 -26.32
N ASP A 113 2.48 -1.29 -25.06
CA ASP A 113 2.65 -2.56 -24.35
C ASP A 113 1.70 -3.65 -24.88
N ALA A 114 2.24 -4.87 -25.04
CA ALA A 114 1.47 -6.03 -25.47
C ALA A 114 0.44 -6.49 -24.44
N GLY A 115 0.70 -6.21 -23.15
CA GLY A 115 -0.17 -6.55 -22.04
C GLY A 115 -1.27 -5.53 -21.72
N PHE A 116 -1.57 -4.59 -22.62
CA PHE A 116 -2.49 -3.48 -22.39
C PHE A 116 -3.84 -3.91 -21.78
N GLY A 117 -4.50 -4.92 -22.36
CA GLY A 117 -5.79 -5.42 -21.85
C GLY A 117 -5.68 -6.03 -20.45
N LYS A 118 -4.61 -6.80 -20.20
CA LYS A 118 -4.30 -7.37 -18.88
C LYS A 118 -4.04 -6.27 -17.85
N PHE A 119 -3.34 -5.22 -18.24
CA PHE A 119 -3.03 -4.08 -17.38
C PHE A 119 -4.30 -3.38 -16.89
N PHE A 120 -5.20 -3.00 -17.80
CA PHE A 120 -6.47 -2.35 -17.45
C PHE A 120 -7.39 -3.25 -16.62
N SER A 121 -7.41 -4.56 -16.90
CA SER A 121 -8.13 -5.53 -16.08
C SER A 121 -7.62 -5.49 -14.63
N TYR A 122 -6.31 -5.54 -14.40
CA TYR A 122 -5.74 -5.51 -13.05
C TYR A 122 -5.95 -4.16 -12.34
N LEU A 123 -5.90 -3.04 -13.07
CA LEU A 123 -6.20 -1.73 -12.50
C LEU A 123 -7.66 -1.65 -12.01
N ASN A 124 -8.62 -2.10 -12.83
CA ASN A 124 -10.02 -2.12 -12.45
C ASN A 124 -10.28 -3.02 -11.23
N LEU A 125 -9.66 -4.21 -11.19
CA LEU A 125 -9.74 -5.12 -10.06
C LEU A 125 -9.18 -4.49 -8.77
N PHE A 126 -8.08 -3.75 -8.90
CA PHE A 126 -7.48 -3.04 -7.77
C PHE A 126 -8.43 -2.00 -7.18
N VAL A 127 -9.07 -1.19 -8.03
CA VAL A 127 -10.06 -0.19 -7.60
C VAL A 127 -11.27 -0.86 -6.95
N PHE A 128 -11.76 -1.96 -7.51
CA PHE A 128 -12.85 -2.76 -6.91
C PHE A 128 -12.53 -3.16 -5.47
N PHE A 129 -11.37 -3.78 -5.23
CA PHE A 129 -11.00 -4.22 -3.88
C PHE A 129 -10.75 -3.05 -2.92
N MET A 130 -10.20 -1.94 -3.43
CA MET A 130 -10.04 -0.75 -2.58
C MET A 130 -11.38 -0.15 -2.17
N LEU A 131 -12.38 -0.17 -3.05
CA LEU A 131 -13.73 0.26 -2.73
C LEU A 131 -14.40 -0.69 -1.72
N LEU A 132 -14.22 -2.01 -1.84
CA LEU A 132 -14.69 -2.96 -0.81
C LEU A 132 -14.05 -2.69 0.55
N LEU A 133 -12.76 -2.35 0.59
CA LEU A 133 -12.05 -2.04 1.83
C LEU A 133 -12.70 -0.86 2.56
N VAL A 134 -12.97 0.23 1.84
CA VAL A 134 -13.48 1.47 2.46
C VAL A 134 -14.97 1.46 2.71
N LEU A 135 -15.73 0.62 2.01
CA LEU A 135 -17.17 0.49 2.18
C LEU A 135 -17.57 -0.59 3.19
N GLY A 136 -16.69 -1.51 3.55
CA GLY A 136 -17.01 -2.58 4.49
C GLY A 136 -17.55 -2.04 5.82
N SER A 137 -18.71 -2.55 6.27
CA SER A 137 -19.32 -2.20 7.56
C SER A 137 -18.76 -3.01 8.74
N ASN A 138 -17.86 -3.95 8.46
CA ASN A 138 -17.22 -4.80 9.45
C ASN A 138 -15.78 -5.12 9.07
N TYR A 139 -14.99 -5.59 10.04
CA TYR A 139 -13.56 -5.88 9.82
C TYR A 139 -13.29 -7.02 8.83
N ILE A 140 -14.23 -7.94 8.61
CA ILE A 140 -14.05 -9.05 7.67
C ILE A 140 -14.25 -8.57 6.22
N VAL A 141 -15.28 -7.76 5.95
CA VAL A 141 -15.47 -7.16 4.62
C VAL A 141 -14.32 -6.21 4.29
N MET A 142 -13.87 -5.40 5.28
CA MET A 142 -12.65 -4.60 5.14
C MET A 142 -11.44 -5.48 4.79
N PHE A 143 -11.30 -6.65 5.43
CA PHE A 143 -10.19 -7.57 5.19
C PHE A 143 -10.23 -8.21 3.79
N ILE A 144 -11.43 -8.47 3.21
CA ILE A 144 -11.53 -8.93 1.80
C ILE A 144 -10.88 -7.89 0.87
N GLY A 145 -11.26 -6.63 1.04
CA GLY A 145 -10.66 -5.54 0.27
C GLY A 145 -9.15 -5.41 0.53
N TRP A 146 -8.72 -5.54 1.79
CA TRP A 146 -7.34 -5.49 2.25
C TRP A 146 -6.45 -6.54 1.58
N GLU A 147 -6.92 -7.77 1.51
CA GLU A 147 -6.26 -8.88 0.82
C GLU A 147 -6.28 -8.72 -0.69
N GLY A 148 -7.42 -8.28 -1.22
CA GLY A 148 -7.59 -8.06 -2.65
C GLY A 148 -6.66 -6.99 -3.21
N VAL A 149 -6.47 -5.86 -2.53
CA VAL A 149 -5.48 -4.85 -2.96
C VAL A 149 -4.05 -5.38 -2.84
N GLY A 150 -3.76 -6.25 -1.86
CA GLY A 150 -2.48 -6.95 -1.74
C GLY A 150 -2.21 -7.86 -2.94
N LEU A 151 -3.18 -8.66 -3.35
CA LEU A 151 -3.10 -9.51 -4.55
C LEU A 151 -2.92 -8.67 -5.82
N CYS A 152 -3.72 -7.62 -5.99
CA CYS A 152 -3.62 -6.75 -7.17
C CYS A 152 -2.28 -6.03 -7.24
N SER A 153 -1.72 -5.59 -6.10
CA SER A 153 -0.40 -5.00 -6.06
C SER A 153 0.68 -5.98 -6.50
N TYR A 154 0.61 -7.24 -6.05
CA TYR A 154 1.50 -8.31 -6.51
C TYR A 154 1.46 -8.48 -8.04
N LEU A 155 0.25 -8.55 -8.62
CA LEU A 155 0.06 -8.70 -10.06
C LEU A 155 0.55 -7.49 -10.87
N LEU A 156 0.41 -6.28 -10.31
CA LEU A 156 0.77 -5.03 -10.96
C LEU A 156 2.26 -4.68 -10.80
N ILE A 157 2.87 -4.95 -9.64
CA ILE A 157 4.33 -4.80 -9.43
C ILE A 157 5.09 -5.79 -10.31
N GLY A 158 4.61 -7.04 -10.35
CA GLY A 158 5.15 -8.09 -11.20
C GLY A 158 4.57 -8.11 -12.63
N PHE A 159 4.07 -6.99 -13.13
CA PHE A 159 3.42 -6.96 -14.46
C PHE A 159 4.34 -7.48 -15.56
N TRP A 160 5.61 -7.10 -15.54
CA TRP A 160 6.67 -7.60 -16.42
C TRP A 160 7.43 -8.78 -15.78
N TYR A 161 6.71 -9.83 -15.37
CA TYR A 161 7.22 -10.98 -14.61
C TYR A 161 8.30 -11.81 -15.31
N THR A 162 8.48 -11.64 -16.61
CA THR A 162 9.59 -12.25 -17.35
C THR A 162 10.96 -11.78 -16.87
N ASN A 163 11.03 -10.59 -16.27
CA ASN A 163 12.21 -10.12 -15.56
C ASN A 163 12.19 -10.66 -14.12
N SER A 164 13.16 -11.52 -13.79
CA SER A 164 13.25 -12.18 -12.48
C SER A 164 13.38 -11.20 -11.31
N ALA A 165 14.02 -10.03 -11.51
CA ALA A 165 14.14 -9.00 -10.49
C ALA A 165 12.76 -8.38 -10.16
N TYR A 166 11.92 -8.15 -11.17
CA TYR A 166 10.56 -7.61 -10.99
C TYR A 166 9.62 -8.62 -10.34
N ALA A 167 9.74 -9.91 -10.74
CA ALA A 167 9.01 -10.99 -10.07
C ALA A 167 9.42 -11.13 -8.59
N SER A 168 10.72 -10.98 -8.29
CA SER A 168 11.23 -10.99 -6.90
C SER A 168 10.71 -9.80 -6.09
N ALA A 169 10.65 -8.60 -6.67
CA ALA A 169 10.09 -7.41 -6.03
C ALA A 169 8.60 -7.59 -5.70
N ALA A 170 7.82 -8.16 -6.63
CA ALA A 170 6.41 -8.48 -6.41
C ALA A 170 6.23 -9.51 -5.27
N LYS A 171 7.03 -10.59 -5.28
CA LYS A 171 7.03 -11.59 -4.20
C LYS A 171 7.36 -10.96 -2.84
N LYS A 172 8.39 -10.10 -2.78
CA LYS A 172 8.76 -9.39 -1.55
C LYS A 172 7.60 -8.53 -1.04
N ALA A 173 6.96 -7.75 -1.93
CA ALA A 173 5.81 -6.92 -1.57
C ALA A 173 4.67 -7.78 -1.02
N PHE A 174 4.35 -8.89 -1.65
CA PHE A 174 3.28 -9.80 -1.21
C PHE A 174 3.59 -10.41 0.17
N VAL A 175 4.78 -10.98 0.38
CA VAL A 175 5.17 -11.63 1.63
C VAL A 175 5.21 -10.64 2.80
N MET A 176 5.81 -9.45 2.60
CA MET A 176 5.88 -8.43 3.64
C MET A 176 4.50 -7.94 4.08
N ASN A 177 3.59 -7.79 3.13
CA ASN A 177 2.20 -7.45 3.44
C ASN A 177 1.51 -8.59 4.21
N ARG A 178 1.72 -9.85 3.82
CA ARG A 178 1.13 -11.03 4.52
C ARG A 178 1.54 -11.13 5.99
N ILE A 179 2.76 -10.74 6.32
CA ILE A 179 3.21 -10.67 7.73
C ILE A 179 2.33 -9.67 8.51
N GLY A 180 2.04 -8.52 7.92
CA GLY A 180 1.11 -7.55 8.51
C GLY A 180 -0.32 -8.08 8.58
N ASP A 181 -0.80 -8.71 7.51
CA ASP A 181 -2.15 -9.24 7.40
C ASP A 181 -2.45 -10.32 8.47
N LEU A 182 -1.45 -11.10 8.87
CA LEU A 182 -1.56 -12.02 10.01
C LEU A 182 -1.87 -11.27 11.31
N GLY A 183 -1.19 -10.16 11.58
CA GLY A 183 -1.48 -9.31 12.73
C GLY A 183 -2.92 -8.80 12.70
N PHE A 184 -3.38 -8.29 11.55
CA PHE A 184 -4.76 -7.84 11.36
C PHE A 184 -5.77 -8.94 11.73
N LEU A 185 -5.61 -10.15 11.15
CA LEU A 185 -6.51 -11.29 11.41
C LEU A 185 -6.53 -11.71 12.87
N LEU A 186 -5.37 -11.80 13.52
CA LEU A 186 -5.31 -12.13 14.96
C LEU A 186 -6.02 -11.05 15.79
N GLY A 187 -5.90 -9.77 15.41
CA GLY A 187 -6.66 -8.68 16.02
C GLY A 187 -8.17 -8.87 15.88
N VAL A 188 -8.64 -9.23 14.69
CA VAL A 188 -10.06 -9.49 14.41
C VAL A 188 -10.58 -10.71 15.16
N PHE A 189 -9.81 -11.79 15.25
CA PHE A 189 -10.20 -12.97 16.03
C PHE A 189 -10.31 -12.66 17.53
N LEU A 190 -9.36 -11.89 18.06
CA LEU A 190 -9.41 -11.46 19.45
C LEU A 190 -10.59 -10.51 19.69
N MET A 191 -10.90 -9.64 18.74
CA MET A 191 -12.04 -8.74 18.76
C MET A 191 -13.36 -9.51 18.79
N PHE A 192 -13.52 -10.52 17.93
CA PHE A 192 -14.69 -11.40 17.94
C PHE A 192 -14.83 -12.13 19.28
N ASN A 193 -13.74 -12.67 19.83
CA ASN A 193 -13.77 -13.35 21.12
C ASN A 193 -14.14 -12.42 22.28
N PHE A 194 -13.75 -11.14 22.20
CA PHE A 194 -13.96 -10.18 23.28
C PHE A 194 -15.32 -9.46 23.20
N PHE A 195 -15.75 -9.05 22.02
CA PHE A 195 -17.00 -8.30 21.79
C PHE A 195 -18.17 -9.17 21.29
N GLY A 196 -17.90 -10.42 20.87
CA GLY A 196 -18.90 -11.29 20.25
C GLY A 196 -19.32 -10.88 18.84
N SER A 197 -18.66 -9.89 18.23
CA SER A 197 -18.98 -9.37 16.90
C SER A 197 -17.73 -8.84 16.20
N VAL A 198 -17.84 -8.66 14.87
CA VAL A 198 -16.83 -7.98 14.03
C VAL A 198 -17.40 -6.72 13.34
N GLU A 199 -18.66 -6.37 13.60
CA GLU A 199 -19.38 -5.24 13.03
C GLU A 199 -19.08 -3.93 13.78
N PHE A 200 -18.79 -2.85 13.05
CA PHE A 200 -18.48 -1.55 13.64
C PHE A 200 -19.64 -1.03 14.51
N SER A 201 -20.88 -1.16 14.03
CA SER A 201 -22.09 -0.75 14.72
C SER A 201 -22.30 -1.45 16.08
N LYS A 202 -21.72 -2.63 16.27
CA LYS A 202 -21.80 -3.38 17.54
C LYS A 202 -20.60 -3.16 18.44
N ILE A 203 -19.39 -3.05 17.86
CA ILE A 203 -18.13 -2.95 18.61
C ILE A 203 -17.94 -1.55 19.21
N PHE A 204 -18.08 -0.48 18.40
CA PHE A 204 -17.75 0.87 18.85
C PHE A 204 -18.60 1.37 20.01
N PRO A 205 -19.93 1.15 20.04
CA PRO A 205 -20.72 1.51 21.22
C PRO A 205 -20.36 0.74 22.49
N GLN A 206 -19.98 -0.54 22.36
CA GLN A 206 -19.52 -1.33 23.50
C GLN A 206 -18.17 -0.82 24.01
N ALA A 207 -17.24 -0.55 23.10
CA ALA A 207 -15.91 -0.03 23.46
C ALA A 207 -15.99 1.35 24.12
N ALA A 208 -16.83 2.27 23.63
CA ALA A 208 -17.00 3.61 24.18
C ALA A 208 -17.37 3.64 25.68
N ASN A 209 -17.96 2.55 26.21
CA ASN A 209 -18.27 2.41 27.62
C ASN A 209 -17.13 1.82 28.46
N MET A 210 -15.96 1.54 27.86
CA MET A 210 -14.83 0.93 28.54
C MET A 210 -13.87 1.98 29.08
N LEU A 211 -13.10 1.60 30.10
CA LEU A 211 -12.05 2.45 30.63
C LEU A 211 -10.80 2.40 29.74
N PRO A 212 -10.11 3.55 29.53
CA PRO A 212 -8.83 3.56 28.84
C PRO A 212 -7.79 2.67 29.51
N GLY A 213 -6.89 2.09 28.71
CA GLY A 213 -5.80 1.24 29.21
C GLY A 213 -6.18 -0.23 29.41
N ASN A 214 -7.33 -0.69 28.92
CA ASN A 214 -7.69 -2.11 28.96
C ASN A 214 -6.69 -2.95 28.14
N ASN A 215 -6.09 -3.97 28.76
CA ASN A 215 -5.04 -4.81 28.15
C ASN A 215 -5.51 -5.52 26.87
N THR A 216 -6.77 -5.96 26.82
CA THR A 216 -7.31 -6.62 25.63
C THR A 216 -7.45 -5.63 24.47
N LEU A 217 -7.92 -4.40 24.74
CA LEU A 217 -7.98 -3.34 23.72
C LEU A 217 -6.57 -2.94 23.24
N ILE A 218 -5.60 -2.83 24.14
CA ILE A 218 -4.20 -2.59 23.78
C ILE A 218 -3.71 -3.69 22.85
N LEU A 219 -3.95 -4.96 23.15
CA LEU A 219 -3.51 -6.07 22.31
C LEU A 219 -4.23 -6.07 20.95
N ILE A 220 -5.54 -5.83 20.91
CA ILE A 220 -6.31 -5.70 19.65
C ILE A 220 -5.72 -4.59 18.78
N THR A 221 -5.52 -3.40 19.36
CA THR A 221 -5.04 -2.24 18.61
C THR A 221 -3.58 -2.40 18.15
N ILE A 222 -2.70 -3.05 18.92
CA ILE A 222 -1.34 -3.41 18.47
C ILE A 222 -1.39 -4.37 17.28
N LEU A 223 -2.24 -5.39 17.34
CA LEU A 223 -2.38 -6.38 16.27
C LEU A 223 -2.93 -5.73 14.98
N LEU A 224 -3.92 -4.85 15.08
CA LEU A 224 -4.40 -4.05 13.97
C LEU A 224 -3.30 -3.12 13.42
N PHE A 225 -2.50 -2.50 14.29
CA PHE A 225 -1.38 -1.66 13.90
C PHE A 225 -0.29 -2.44 13.16
N ILE A 226 0.01 -3.68 13.53
CA ILE A 226 0.91 -4.55 12.77
C ILE A 226 0.38 -4.74 11.34
N GLY A 227 -0.93 -4.95 11.18
CA GLY A 227 -1.57 -4.97 9.86
C GLY A 227 -1.35 -3.67 9.08
N ALA A 228 -1.55 -2.53 9.75
CA ALA A 228 -1.33 -1.22 9.16
C ALA A 228 0.14 -1.00 8.76
N CYS A 229 1.12 -1.48 9.55
CA CYS A 229 2.55 -1.40 9.20
C CYS A 229 2.88 -2.11 7.89
N GLY A 230 2.22 -3.22 7.58
CA GLY A 230 2.38 -3.94 6.31
C GLY A 230 1.93 -3.09 5.12
N LYS A 231 0.64 -2.74 5.05
CA LYS A 231 0.06 -2.00 3.92
C LYS A 231 0.58 -0.58 3.79
N SER A 232 0.73 0.12 4.92
CA SER A 232 1.18 1.52 4.93
C SER A 232 2.69 1.68 5.08
N ALA A 233 3.46 0.62 4.88
CA ALA A 233 4.91 0.63 4.82
C ALA A 233 5.57 1.39 5.98
N GLN A 234 5.18 1.06 7.22
CA GLN A 234 5.82 1.57 8.42
C GLN A 234 6.96 0.65 8.88
N LEU A 235 7.90 1.17 9.64
CA LEU A 235 8.91 0.33 10.30
C LEU A 235 8.24 -0.75 11.15
N PRO A 236 8.72 -2.01 11.09
CA PRO A 236 9.84 -2.51 10.29
C PRO A 236 9.46 -3.00 8.87
N LEU A 237 8.17 -2.98 8.45
CA LEU A 237 7.66 -3.64 7.26
C LEU A 237 7.66 -2.75 5.99
N PHE A 238 8.50 -1.73 5.87
CA PHE A 238 8.43 -0.75 4.77
C PHE A 238 9.27 -1.09 3.52
N THR A 239 10.20 -2.04 3.61
CA THR A 239 11.25 -2.23 2.58
C THR A 239 10.73 -2.72 1.22
N TRP A 240 9.49 -3.20 1.16
CA TRP A 240 8.85 -3.61 -0.09
C TRP A 240 8.44 -2.42 -0.97
N LEU A 241 8.12 -1.26 -0.36
CA LEU A 241 7.51 -0.14 -1.07
C LEU A 241 8.45 0.48 -2.12
N PRO A 242 9.75 0.74 -1.83
CA PRO A 242 10.69 1.22 -2.84
C PRO A 242 10.98 0.19 -3.96
N ASP A 243 10.91 -1.11 -3.66
CA ASP A 243 11.11 -2.16 -4.66
C ASP A 243 9.86 -2.33 -5.56
N ALA A 244 8.68 -1.89 -5.10
CA ALA A 244 7.46 -1.83 -5.91
C ALA A 244 7.58 -0.92 -7.14
N MET A 245 8.64 -0.10 -7.23
CA MET A 245 8.97 0.70 -8.42
C MET A 245 9.30 -0.14 -9.66
N ALA A 246 9.44 -1.45 -9.54
CA ALA A 246 9.58 -2.40 -10.64
C ALA A 246 8.36 -2.38 -11.60
N GLY A 247 7.17 -2.08 -11.10
CA GLY A 247 5.95 -1.97 -11.91
C GLY A 247 5.89 -0.71 -12.79
N PRO A 248 4.93 -0.67 -13.75
CA PRO A 248 4.68 0.51 -14.57
C PRO A 248 4.37 1.75 -13.72
N THR A 249 4.77 2.94 -14.17
CA THR A 249 4.63 4.17 -13.38
C THR A 249 3.19 4.53 -12.97
N PRO A 250 2.15 4.31 -13.80
CA PRO A 250 0.77 4.50 -13.35
C PRO A 250 0.37 3.62 -12.16
N VAL A 251 0.93 2.40 -12.06
CA VAL A 251 0.75 1.51 -10.89
C VAL A 251 1.37 2.14 -9.65
N SER A 252 2.58 2.70 -9.80
CA SER A 252 3.23 3.41 -8.70
C SER A 252 2.37 4.59 -8.22
N ALA A 253 1.79 5.38 -9.15
CA ALA A 253 0.87 6.45 -8.81
C ALA A 253 -0.36 5.92 -8.04
N LEU A 254 -0.99 4.83 -8.50
CA LEU A 254 -2.19 4.27 -7.88
C LEU A 254 -1.91 3.74 -6.47
N ILE A 255 -0.89 2.90 -6.32
CA ILE A 255 -0.53 2.29 -5.03
C ILE A 255 -0.12 3.35 -4.00
N HIS A 256 0.70 4.33 -4.41
CA HIS A 256 1.40 5.23 -3.50
C HIS A 256 0.64 6.53 -3.18
N ALA A 257 -0.34 6.93 -4.02
CA ALA A 257 -1.02 8.21 -3.81
C ALA A 257 -2.31 8.07 -3.00
N ALA A 258 -3.23 7.21 -3.45
CA ALA A 258 -4.64 7.32 -3.07
C ALA A 258 -5.25 6.01 -2.52
N THR A 259 -4.51 4.88 -2.53
CA THR A 259 -5.13 3.58 -2.34
C THR A 259 -4.41 2.70 -1.31
N MET A 260 -3.70 1.66 -1.71
CA MET A 260 -3.18 0.60 -0.83
C MET A 260 -2.44 1.13 0.41
N VAL A 261 -1.54 2.10 0.22
CA VAL A 261 -0.73 2.62 1.34
C VAL A 261 -1.52 3.50 2.32
N THR A 262 -2.70 3.97 1.94
CA THR A 262 -3.60 4.72 2.83
C THR A 262 -4.56 3.82 3.61
N ALA A 263 -4.60 2.51 3.30
CA ALA A 263 -5.50 1.54 3.93
C ALA A 263 -5.29 1.46 5.45
N GLY A 264 -4.03 1.47 5.93
CA GLY A 264 -3.74 1.44 7.36
C GLY A 264 -4.18 2.71 8.08
N ILE A 265 -4.02 3.88 7.45
CA ILE A 265 -4.48 5.16 8.00
C ILE A 265 -6.02 5.16 8.08
N TYR A 266 -6.69 4.73 7.00
CA TYR A 266 -8.15 4.60 6.98
C TYR A 266 -8.66 3.67 8.09
N MET A 267 -8.06 2.51 8.24
CA MET A 267 -8.45 1.51 9.26
C MET A 267 -8.30 2.07 10.67
N ILE A 268 -7.19 2.77 10.99
CA ILE A 268 -6.98 3.38 12.30
C ILE A 268 -7.96 4.53 12.53
N ALA A 269 -8.15 5.42 11.54
CA ALA A 269 -9.13 6.50 11.64
C ALA A 269 -10.56 5.97 11.81
N ARG A 270 -10.94 4.92 11.08
CA ARG A 270 -12.23 4.21 11.24
C ARG A 270 -12.40 3.63 12.65
N SER A 271 -11.32 3.17 13.23
CA SER A 271 -11.29 2.54 14.55
C SER A 271 -10.82 3.49 15.66
N SER A 272 -10.87 4.82 15.45
CA SER A 272 -10.34 5.82 16.39
C SER A 272 -10.83 5.62 17.82
N VAL A 273 -12.09 5.24 18.01
CA VAL A 273 -12.66 4.91 19.33
C VAL A 273 -11.85 3.83 20.07
N LEU A 274 -11.37 2.80 19.36
CA LEU A 274 -10.57 1.72 19.98
C LEU A 274 -9.15 2.22 20.31
N PHE A 275 -8.56 3.01 19.42
CA PHE A 275 -7.20 3.52 19.59
C PHE A 275 -7.11 4.57 20.69
N ASP A 276 -8.11 5.43 20.86
CA ASP A 276 -8.19 6.40 21.97
C ASP A 276 -8.24 5.73 23.35
N LEU A 277 -8.85 4.55 23.42
CA LEU A 277 -8.90 3.74 24.64
C LEU A 277 -7.59 2.96 24.89
N ALA A 278 -6.63 3.03 23.97
CA ALA A 278 -5.35 2.33 24.04
C ALA A 278 -4.14 3.30 23.96
N PRO A 279 -3.89 4.17 24.98
CA PRO A 279 -2.84 5.19 24.95
C PRO A 279 -1.44 4.60 24.72
N PHE A 280 -1.17 3.39 25.20
CA PHE A 280 0.10 2.70 24.97
C PHE A 280 0.33 2.42 23.48
N THR A 281 -0.71 1.96 22.79
CA THR A 281 -0.64 1.71 21.33
C THR A 281 -0.46 3.04 20.57
N GLN A 282 -1.17 4.10 20.94
CA GLN A 282 -1.02 5.43 20.33
C GLN A 282 0.43 5.93 20.45
N HIS A 283 1.03 5.78 21.63
CA HIS A 283 2.43 6.16 21.84
C HIS A 283 3.39 5.39 20.91
N ILE A 284 3.21 4.09 20.76
CA ILE A 284 3.98 3.26 19.81
C ILE A 284 3.78 3.75 18.37
N ILE A 285 2.55 4.04 17.96
CA ILE A 285 2.23 4.55 16.62
C ILE A 285 2.95 5.88 16.36
N ALA A 286 2.93 6.81 17.33
CA ALA A 286 3.61 8.10 17.21
C ALA A 286 5.13 7.94 17.03
N ILE A 287 5.77 7.09 17.83
CA ILE A 287 7.22 6.82 17.74
C ILE A 287 7.57 6.17 16.40
N ILE A 288 6.85 5.12 16.01
CA ILE A 288 7.12 4.40 14.75
C ILE A 288 6.85 5.32 13.55
N GLY A 289 5.79 6.11 13.59
CA GLY A 289 5.50 7.10 12.56
C GLY A 289 6.62 8.12 12.39
N ALA A 290 7.07 8.74 13.48
CA ALA A 290 8.19 9.71 13.46
C ALA A 290 9.51 9.07 12.98
N ALA A 291 9.83 7.87 13.47
CA ALA A 291 11.03 7.13 13.06
C ALA A 291 10.98 6.75 11.56
N THR A 292 9.83 6.27 11.08
CA THR A 292 9.63 5.94 9.66
C THR A 292 9.79 7.18 8.78
N ALA A 293 9.18 8.30 9.19
CA ALA A 293 9.28 9.57 8.47
C ALA A 293 10.74 10.03 8.31
N LEU A 294 11.51 10.01 9.39
CA LEU A 294 12.91 10.43 9.40
C LEU A 294 13.81 9.48 8.61
N VAL A 295 13.74 8.17 8.86
CA VAL A 295 14.59 7.17 8.20
C VAL A 295 14.37 7.21 6.69
N ALA A 296 13.11 7.24 6.23
CA ALA A 296 12.81 7.32 4.80
C ALA A 296 13.31 8.62 4.17
N ALA A 297 13.19 9.77 4.87
CA ALA A 297 13.71 11.05 4.38
C ALA A 297 15.25 11.01 4.24
N ILE A 298 15.97 10.43 5.20
CA ILE A 298 17.43 10.26 5.12
C ILE A 298 17.82 9.40 3.92
N ILE A 299 17.12 8.29 3.67
CA ILE A 299 17.40 7.42 2.51
C ILE A 299 17.15 8.17 1.19
N ALA A 300 16.07 8.95 1.10
CA ALA A 300 15.72 9.72 -0.10
C ALA A 300 16.82 10.71 -0.54
N LEU A 301 17.63 11.23 0.40
CA LEU A 301 18.72 12.17 0.10
C LEU A 301 19.76 11.60 -0.87
N THR A 302 19.98 10.30 -0.86
CA THR A 302 21.07 9.64 -1.59
C THR A 302 20.60 8.89 -2.83
N GLN A 303 19.29 8.67 -3.00
CA GLN A 303 18.75 7.96 -4.16
C GLN A 303 18.98 8.77 -5.45
N THR A 304 19.28 8.08 -6.53
CA THR A 304 19.52 8.66 -7.88
C THR A 304 18.39 8.38 -8.86
N ASP A 305 17.59 7.35 -8.62
CA ASP A 305 16.41 6.99 -9.39
C ASP A 305 15.21 7.87 -8.97
N ILE A 306 14.60 8.55 -9.96
CA ILE A 306 13.46 9.48 -9.73
C ILE A 306 12.27 8.79 -9.06
N LYS A 307 11.94 7.54 -9.45
CA LYS A 307 10.85 6.77 -8.84
C LYS A 307 11.18 6.37 -7.42
N LYS A 308 12.42 5.97 -7.13
CA LYS A 308 12.85 5.60 -5.77
C LYS A 308 12.84 6.80 -4.82
N VAL A 309 13.25 8.00 -5.27
CA VAL A 309 13.11 9.22 -4.45
C VAL A 309 11.65 9.44 -4.08
N LEU A 310 10.72 9.33 -5.04
CA LEU A 310 9.29 9.46 -4.80
C LEU A 310 8.73 8.37 -3.90
N ALA A 311 9.23 7.14 -4.00
CA ALA A 311 8.83 6.03 -3.13
C ALA A 311 9.22 6.28 -1.67
N TYR A 312 10.48 6.65 -1.39
CA TYR A 312 10.92 6.99 -0.05
C TYR A 312 10.23 8.24 0.49
N SER A 313 9.93 9.21 -0.38
CA SER A 313 9.13 10.35 0.03
C SER A 313 7.69 9.95 0.37
N THR A 314 7.12 8.87 -0.22
CA THR A 314 5.83 8.31 0.19
C THR A 314 5.93 7.69 1.58
N VAL A 315 6.91 6.82 1.83
CA VAL A 315 7.16 6.23 3.17
C VAL A 315 7.28 7.32 4.23
N SER A 316 8.02 8.40 3.92
CA SER A 316 8.18 9.53 4.83
C SER A 316 6.86 10.25 5.13
N GLN A 317 6.02 10.51 4.11
CA GLN A 317 4.71 11.18 4.33
C GLN A 317 3.73 10.27 5.07
N LEU A 318 3.74 8.97 4.80
CA LEU A 318 2.96 8.00 5.58
C LEU A 318 3.41 8.00 7.05
N GLY A 319 4.72 8.11 7.31
CA GLY A 319 5.24 8.27 8.67
C GLY A 319 4.66 9.49 9.38
N TYR A 320 4.49 10.64 8.69
CA TYR A 320 3.79 11.80 9.26
C TYR A 320 2.33 11.51 9.60
N MET A 321 1.61 10.80 8.71
CA MET A 321 0.21 10.44 8.98
C MET A 321 0.10 9.53 10.20
N PHE A 322 1.02 8.58 10.35
CA PHE A 322 1.07 7.71 11.55
C PHE A 322 1.50 8.49 12.80
N LEU A 323 2.44 9.41 12.69
CA LEU A 323 2.74 10.34 13.79
C LEU A 323 1.46 11.08 14.23
N GLY A 324 0.71 11.65 13.28
CA GLY A 324 -0.55 12.33 13.58
C GLY A 324 -1.58 11.41 14.23
N LEU A 325 -1.80 10.19 13.69
CA LEU A 325 -2.71 9.21 14.30
C LEU A 325 -2.29 8.84 15.73
N GLY A 326 -0.98 8.69 15.99
CA GLY A 326 -0.47 8.31 17.30
C GLY A 326 -0.54 9.43 18.33
N VAL A 327 -0.63 10.70 17.90
CA VAL A 327 -0.82 11.86 18.81
C VAL A 327 -2.27 12.33 18.86
N GLY A 328 -3.23 11.56 18.29
CA GLY A 328 -4.66 11.87 18.30
C GLY A 328 -5.12 12.83 17.19
N ALA A 329 -4.24 13.30 16.31
CA ALA A 329 -4.60 14.15 15.17
C ALA A 329 -5.21 13.36 14.01
N TYR A 330 -6.33 12.68 14.25
CA TYR A 330 -6.99 11.84 13.22
C TYR A 330 -7.43 12.65 12.01
N THR A 331 -8.06 13.80 12.25
CA THR A 331 -8.50 14.71 11.18
C THR A 331 -7.32 15.22 10.37
N GLY A 332 -6.27 15.72 11.02
CA GLY A 332 -5.06 16.22 10.35
C GLY A 332 -4.36 15.12 9.54
N SER A 333 -4.31 13.89 10.08
CA SER A 333 -3.75 12.73 9.37
C SER A 333 -4.58 12.38 8.13
N PHE A 334 -5.91 12.37 8.23
CA PHE A 334 -6.80 12.09 7.12
C PHE A 334 -6.83 13.24 6.09
N PHE A 335 -6.73 14.49 6.56
CA PHE A 335 -6.54 15.65 5.69
C PHE A 335 -5.23 15.54 4.90
N HIS A 336 -4.18 15.05 5.56
CA HIS A 336 -2.92 14.80 4.86
C HIS A 336 -3.03 13.64 3.85
N VAL A 337 -3.86 12.61 4.08
CA VAL A 337 -4.20 11.60 3.06
C VAL A 337 -4.80 12.24 1.83
N LEU A 338 -5.78 13.14 2.00
CA LEU A 338 -6.45 13.82 0.88
C LEU A 338 -5.47 14.66 0.04
N THR A 339 -4.70 15.53 0.70
CA THR A 339 -3.74 16.40 0.01
C THR A 339 -2.58 15.59 -0.60
N HIS A 340 -2.12 14.55 0.10
CA HIS A 340 -1.12 13.59 -0.36
C HIS A 340 -1.56 12.90 -1.65
N ALA A 341 -2.81 12.49 -1.73
CA ALA A 341 -3.35 11.85 -2.91
C ALA A 341 -3.22 12.75 -4.15
N PHE A 342 -3.42 14.06 -4.01
CA PHE A 342 -3.26 15.02 -5.10
C PHE A 342 -1.80 15.18 -5.53
N PHE A 343 -0.92 15.59 -4.63
CA PHE A 343 0.45 15.88 -5.01
C PHE A 343 1.28 14.61 -5.29
N LYS A 344 0.95 13.46 -4.71
CA LYS A 344 1.68 12.23 -5.01
C LYS A 344 1.31 11.61 -6.35
N ALA A 345 0.02 11.55 -6.68
CA ALA A 345 -0.40 11.14 -8.01
C ALA A 345 0.27 12.03 -9.06
N LEU A 346 0.23 13.36 -8.86
CA LEU A 346 0.89 14.34 -9.72
C LEU A 346 2.38 14.06 -9.90
N LEU A 347 3.12 13.86 -8.82
CA LEU A 347 4.57 13.66 -8.86
C LEU A 347 4.96 12.34 -9.52
N PHE A 348 4.23 11.24 -9.25
CA PHE A 348 4.50 9.97 -9.90
C PHE A 348 4.12 9.97 -11.39
N LEU A 349 2.96 10.52 -11.75
CA LEU A 349 2.57 10.63 -13.15
C LEU A 349 3.50 11.60 -13.90
N GLY A 350 3.93 12.69 -13.25
CA GLY A 350 4.93 13.60 -13.81
C GLY A 350 6.29 12.94 -14.02
N ALA A 351 6.76 12.13 -13.06
CA ALA A 351 7.96 11.31 -13.25
C ALA A 351 7.78 10.30 -14.39
N GLY A 352 6.59 9.71 -14.52
CA GLY A 352 6.26 8.86 -15.67
C GLY A 352 6.34 9.60 -17.00
N SER A 353 5.89 10.86 -17.06
CA SER A 353 6.01 11.72 -18.24
C SER A 353 7.48 11.97 -18.60
N VAL A 354 8.34 12.26 -17.62
CA VAL A 354 9.79 12.40 -17.83
C VAL A 354 10.41 11.10 -18.34
N ILE A 355 10.11 9.97 -17.71
CA ILE A 355 10.63 8.64 -18.09
C ILE A 355 10.19 8.27 -19.50
N HIS A 356 8.94 8.56 -19.86
CA HIS A 356 8.42 8.32 -21.21
C HIS A 356 9.16 9.17 -22.26
N ALA A 357 9.37 10.46 -21.98
CA ALA A 357 10.08 11.37 -22.85
C ALA A 357 11.59 11.04 -22.96
N MET A 358 12.18 10.40 -21.95
CA MET A 358 13.59 10.01 -21.86
C MET A 358 13.83 8.53 -22.23
N HIS A 359 12.93 7.89 -23.00
CA HIS A 359 13.07 6.50 -23.45
C HIS A 359 13.38 5.50 -22.33
N HIS A 360 12.62 5.59 -21.22
CA HIS A 360 12.71 4.76 -20.01
C HIS A 360 13.91 5.01 -19.09
N GLU A 361 14.69 6.09 -19.31
CA GLU A 361 15.73 6.49 -18.36
C GLU A 361 15.11 6.95 -17.03
N GLN A 362 15.60 6.42 -15.91
CA GLN A 362 15.13 6.75 -14.56
C GLN A 362 16.19 7.44 -13.70
N ASP A 363 17.46 7.37 -14.09
CA ASP A 363 18.54 7.94 -13.33
C ASP A 363 18.66 9.45 -13.58
N MET A 364 18.44 10.24 -12.51
CA MET A 364 18.53 11.69 -12.56
C MET A 364 19.94 12.21 -12.90
N ARG A 365 20.98 11.36 -12.83
CA ARG A 365 22.35 11.74 -13.23
C ARG A 365 22.46 11.96 -14.74
N HIS A 366 21.63 11.27 -15.52
CA HIS A 366 21.58 11.39 -16.99
C HIS A 366 20.55 12.42 -17.48
N MET A 367 19.76 13.00 -16.57
CA MET A 367 18.77 14.05 -16.88
C MET A 367 19.37 15.45 -16.78
N GLY A 368 18.57 16.48 -16.92
CA GLY A 368 18.92 17.89 -16.78
C GLY A 368 18.44 18.73 -17.96
N GLY A 369 18.21 20.03 -17.73
CA GLY A 369 17.81 20.97 -18.79
C GLY A 369 16.43 20.71 -19.41
N LEU A 370 15.63 19.78 -18.89
CA LEU A 370 14.36 19.35 -19.50
C LEU A 370 13.23 20.38 -19.42
N ARG A 371 13.40 21.47 -18.64
CA ARG A 371 12.36 22.49 -18.42
C ARG A 371 11.77 23.05 -19.73
N LYS A 372 12.61 23.29 -20.75
CA LYS A 372 12.16 23.90 -22.02
C LYS A 372 11.47 22.89 -22.93
N LYS A 373 11.79 21.61 -22.80
CA LYS A 373 11.27 20.52 -23.62
C LYS A 373 10.00 19.92 -23.06
N LEU A 374 9.85 19.94 -21.72
CA LEU A 374 8.72 19.42 -20.98
C LEU A 374 8.09 20.53 -20.09
N PRO A 375 7.56 21.61 -20.69
CA PRO A 375 7.12 22.78 -19.91
C PRO A 375 5.90 22.49 -19.03
N VAL A 376 4.92 21.70 -19.49
CA VAL A 376 3.73 21.33 -18.71
C VAL A 376 4.11 20.38 -17.58
N THR A 377 4.87 19.34 -17.90
CA THR A 377 5.37 18.39 -16.90
C THR A 377 6.22 19.10 -15.84
N PHE A 378 7.11 20.02 -16.23
CA PHE A 378 7.91 20.80 -15.28
C PHE A 378 7.04 21.65 -14.34
N LEU A 379 6.10 22.43 -14.89
CA LEU A 379 5.27 23.32 -14.07
C LEU A 379 4.40 22.55 -13.09
N THR A 380 3.75 21.49 -13.55
CA THR A 380 2.88 20.67 -12.72
C THR A 380 3.68 19.93 -11.63
N MET A 381 4.84 19.34 -11.95
CA MET A 381 5.70 18.71 -10.95
C MET A 381 6.28 19.72 -9.96
N MET A 382 6.55 20.97 -10.38
CA MET A 382 7.00 22.02 -9.48
C MET A 382 5.91 22.37 -8.45
N ILE A 383 4.66 22.49 -8.89
CA ILE A 383 3.50 22.70 -8.00
C ILE A 383 3.41 21.54 -6.98
N GLY A 384 3.47 20.29 -7.43
CA GLY A 384 3.48 19.12 -6.54
C GLY A 384 4.66 19.12 -5.57
N THR A 385 5.84 19.54 -6.00
CA THR A 385 7.04 19.66 -5.16
C THR A 385 6.90 20.74 -4.09
N ILE A 386 6.34 21.88 -4.42
CA ILE A 386 6.07 22.96 -3.45
C ILE A 386 5.01 22.48 -2.44
N ALA A 387 3.96 21.80 -2.92
CA ALA A 387 2.91 21.27 -2.06
C ALA A 387 3.46 20.25 -1.05
N ILE A 388 4.22 19.23 -1.48
CA ILE A 388 4.79 18.23 -0.55
C ILE A 388 5.85 18.83 0.37
N ALA A 389 6.57 19.88 -0.04
CA ALA A 389 7.50 20.60 0.82
C ALA A 389 6.81 21.33 1.98
N GLY A 390 5.49 21.56 1.88
CA GLY A 390 4.72 22.27 2.90
C GLY A 390 4.92 23.78 2.85
N LEU A 391 5.03 24.34 1.65
CA LEU A 391 5.13 25.80 1.46
C LEU A 391 3.74 26.41 1.22
N PRO A 392 3.37 27.50 1.92
CA PRO A 392 2.08 28.16 1.70
C PRO A 392 2.03 28.81 0.30
N PRO A 393 0.86 28.93 -0.33
CA PRO A 393 -0.48 28.55 0.12
C PRO A 393 -0.91 27.13 -0.31
N PHE A 394 0.02 26.25 -0.67
CA PHE A 394 -0.27 24.92 -1.22
C PHE A 394 -0.81 23.94 -0.18
N SER A 395 -1.54 22.93 -0.64
CA SER A 395 -2.34 22.03 0.20
C SER A 395 -1.56 21.29 1.29
N GLY A 396 -0.32 20.88 1.00
CA GLY A 396 0.51 20.16 1.97
C GLY A 396 1.00 21.00 3.14
N PHE A 397 0.97 22.34 3.05
CA PHE A 397 1.25 23.23 4.17
C PHE A 397 0.22 23.03 5.28
N PHE A 398 -1.06 23.23 5.00
CA PHE A 398 -2.12 23.16 6.00
C PHE A 398 -2.20 21.79 6.69
N SER A 399 -2.19 20.71 5.89
CA SER A 399 -2.33 19.35 6.44
C SER A 399 -1.12 18.87 7.25
N LYS A 400 0.11 19.27 6.87
CA LYS A 400 1.32 18.89 7.60
C LYS A 400 1.47 19.67 8.89
N ASP A 401 1.17 20.97 8.88
CA ASP A 401 1.29 21.81 10.05
C ASP A 401 0.27 21.46 11.13
N GLU A 402 -0.94 21.00 10.76
CA GLU A 402 -1.91 20.45 11.70
C GLU A 402 -1.36 19.22 12.45
N ILE A 403 -0.72 18.28 11.74
CA ILE A 403 -0.05 17.14 12.38
C ILE A 403 1.08 17.59 13.30
N LEU A 404 1.90 18.55 12.86
CA LEU A 404 3.03 19.03 13.64
C LEU A 404 2.60 19.81 14.88
N ALA A 405 1.51 20.57 14.83
CA ALA A 405 0.96 21.27 15.98
C ALA A 405 0.51 20.29 17.08
N HIS A 406 -0.24 19.25 16.72
CA HIS A 406 -0.62 18.18 17.66
C HIS A 406 0.61 17.41 18.17
N ALA A 407 1.60 17.15 17.32
CA ALA A 407 2.84 16.52 17.74
C ALA A 407 3.60 17.37 18.77
N PHE A 408 3.60 18.70 18.63
CA PHE A 408 4.21 19.62 19.61
C PHE A 408 3.48 19.58 20.95
N GLN A 409 2.16 19.63 20.92
CA GLN A 409 1.33 19.54 22.14
C GLN A 409 1.56 18.21 22.87
N TYR A 410 1.70 17.11 22.14
CA TYR A 410 1.96 15.79 22.72
C TYR A 410 3.42 15.64 23.21
N SER A 411 4.40 16.00 22.38
CA SER A 411 5.83 15.91 22.69
C SER A 411 6.68 16.81 21.78
N PRO A 412 7.39 17.81 22.36
CA PRO A 412 8.30 18.66 21.61
C PRO A 412 9.41 17.89 20.86
N VAL A 413 9.80 16.69 21.37
CA VAL A 413 10.81 15.84 20.71
C VAL A 413 10.26 15.28 19.40
N LEU A 414 9.03 14.77 19.41
CA LEU A 414 8.39 14.24 18.19
C LEU A 414 8.16 15.36 17.16
N TRP A 415 7.77 16.56 17.61
CA TRP A 415 7.70 17.73 16.76
C TRP A 415 9.05 18.07 16.14
N GLY A 416 10.12 18.09 16.93
CA GLY A 416 11.47 18.37 16.45
C GLY A 416 11.93 17.38 15.36
N ILE A 417 11.66 16.09 15.54
CA ILE A 417 11.89 15.05 14.51
C ILE A 417 11.06 15.36 13.26
N GLY A 418 9.80 15.76 13.42
CA GLY A 418 8.93 16.16 12.32
C GLY A 418 9.49 17.34 11.55
N VAL A 419 9.93 18.41 12.20
CA VAL A 419 10.52 19.59 11.54
C VAL A 419 11.81 19.26 10.79
N ILE A 420 12.70 18.47 11.40
CA ILE A 420 13.92 17.99 10.71
C ILE A 420 13.54 17.20 9.46
N THR A 421 12.54 16.33 9.55
CA THR A 421 12.05 15.54 8.41
C THR A 421 11.43 16.44 7.34
N ALA A 422 10.73 17.53 7.72
CA ALA A 422 10.19 18.51 6.77
C ALA A 422 11.31 19.23 5.99
N PHE A 423 12.38 19.64 6.68
CA PHE A 423 13.58 20.18 6.04
C PHE A 423 14.18 19.20 5.03
N LEU A 424 14.36 17.93 5.43
CA LEU A 424 14.90 16.89 4.54
C LEU A 424 13.95 16.64 3.35
N THR A 425 12.62 16.67 3.57
CA THR A 425 11.62 16.51 2.52
C THR A 425 11.74 17.60 1.47
N ALA A 426 11.78 18.85 1.87
CA ALA A 426 11.97 19.96 0.95
C ALA A 426 13.31 19.81 0.19
N PHE A 427 14.39 19.48 0.89
CA PHE A 427 15.71 19.34 0.28
C PHE A 427 15.74 18.25 -0.81
N TYR A 428 15.30 17.01 -0.53
CA TYR A 428 15.38 15.94 -1.54
C TYR A 428 14.40 16.14 -2.69
N MET A 429 13.24 16.75 -2.46
CA MET A 429 12.29 17.05 -3.51
C MET A 429 12.79 18.13 -4.46
N PHE A 430 13.34 19.25 -3.93
CA PHE A 430 13.97 20.27 -4.78
C PHE A 430 15.24 19.75 -5.45
N ARG A 431 16.03 18.90 -4.77
CA ARG A 431 17.16 18.19 -5.39
C ARG A 431 16.69 17.39 -6.63
N MET A 432 15.63 16.61 -6.51
CA MET A 432 15.06 15.84 -7.63
C MET A 432 14.65 16.78 -8.77
N MET A 433 13.91 17.84 -8.49
CA MET A 433 13.45 18.82 -9.49
C MET A 433 14.61 19.53 -10.20
N PHE A 434 15.63 19.95 -9.46
CA PHE A 434 16.75 20.65 -10.04
C PHE A 434 17.64 19.75 -10.89
N LEU A 435 17.87 18.51 -10.46
CA LEU A 435 18.61 17.52 -11.23
C LEU A 435 17.89 17.12 -12.52
N THR A 436 16.57 17.03 -12.51
CA THR A 436 15.78 16.60 -13.66
C THR A 436 15.57 17.74 -14.68
N PHE A 437 15.18 18.91 -14.22
CA PHE A 437 14.69 19.97 -15.12
C PHE A 437 15.65 21.14 -15.33
N LEU A 438 16.59 21.37 -14.42
CA LEU A 438 17.50 22.52 -14.51
C LEU A 438 18.93 22.08 -14.84
N GLY A 439 19.81 23.06 -15.04
CA GLY A 439 21.20 22.82 -15.43
C GLY A 439 21.33 22.44 -16.92
N LYS A 440 22.43 21.74 -17.25
CA LYS A 440 22.71 21.23 -18.59
C LYS A 440 22.14 19.82 -18.75
N TYR A 441 21.73 19.46 -19.96
CA TYR A 441 21.38 18.08 -20.30
C TYR A 441 22.61 17.17 -20.15
N ARG A 442 22.42 15.98 -19.58
CA ARG A 442 23.51 15.04 -19.24
C ARG A 442 23.36 13.65 -19.92
N GLY A 443 22.33 13.46 -20.72
CA GLY A 443 22.18 12.29 -21.58
C GLY A 443 22.95 12.45 -22.90
N THR A 444 22.70 11.56 -23.84
CA THR A 444 23.32 11.61 -25.17
C THR A 444 22.66 12.69 -26.05
N HIS A 445 23.42 13.29 -26.99
CA HIS A 445 22.86 14.26 -27.91
C HIS A 445 21.74 13.70 -28.82
N HIS A 446 21.82 12.41 -29.15
CA HIS A 446 20.78 11.73 -29.93
C HIS A 446 19.45 11.68 -29.15
N GLU A 447 19.48 11.28 -27.87
CA GLU A 447 18.29 11.28 -27.00
C GLU A 447 17.72 12.68 -26.82
N GLU A 448 18.60 13.69 -26.67
CA GLU A 448 18.18 15.08 -26.49
C GLU A 448 17.27 15.59 -27.61
N SER A 449 17.52 15.19 -28.85
CA SER A 449 16.74 15.65 -30.02
C SER A 449 15.33 15.08 -30.08
N HIS A 450 15.09 13.95 -29.44
CA HIS A 450 13.80 13.24 -29.41
C HIS A 450 12.93 13.56 -28.19
N VAL A 451 13.45 14.29 -27.20
CA VAL A 451 12.68 14.68 -26.02
C VAL A 451 11.60 15.70 -26.41
N HIS A 452 10.36 15.35 -26.21
CA HIS A 452 9.19 16.21 -26.40
C HIS A 452 8.16 16.01 -25.29
N GLU A 453 7.23 16.97 -25.13
CA GLU A 453 6.16 16.89 -24.13
C GLU A 453 5.24 15.69 -24.40
N SER A 454 4.74 15.12 -23.32
CA SER A 454 3.82 13.98 -23.35
C SER A 454 2.47 14.33 -23.98
N PRO A 455 1.74 13.36 -24.57
CA PRO A 455 0.42 13.58 -25.15
C PRO A 455 -0.62 14.13 -24.15
N ALA A 456 -1.70 14.74 -24.70
CA ALA A 456 -2.76 15.35 -23.89
C ALA A 456 -3.41 14.39 -22.88
N ALA A 457 -3.55 13.11 -23.23
CA ALA A 457 -4.08 12.10 -22.30
C ALA A 457 -3.21 11.91 -21.04
N MET A 458 -1.92 12.26 -21.10
CA MET A 458 -1.01 12.26 -19.96
C MET A 458 -0.94 13.63 -19.27
N THR A 459 -0.88 14.73 -20.03
CA THR A 459 -0.72 16.07 -19.44
C THR A 459 -2.00 16.62 -18.82
N THR A 460 -3.20 16.26 -19.30
CA THR A 460 -4.48 16.70 -18.70
C THR A 460 -4.63 16.22 -17.23
N PRO A 461 -4.39 14.93 -16.89
CA PRO A 461 -4.36 14.51 -15.50
C PRO A 461 -3.35 15.28 -14.64
N LEU A 462 -2.15 15.59 -15.18
CA LEU A 462 -1.16 16.38 -14.44
C LEU A 462 -1.67 17.79 -14.11
N ILE A 463 -2.33 18.46 -15.06
CA ILE A 463 -2.89 19.80 -14.85
C ILE A 463 -3.99 19.77 -13.79
N ILE A 464 -4.93 18.82 -13.87
CA ILE A 464 -6.02 18.69 -12.91
C ILE A 464 -5.46 18.45 -11.51
N LEU A 465 -4.53 17.51 -11.36
CA LEU A 465 -3.90 17.20 -10.08
C LEU A 465 -3.08 18.38 -9.54
N ALA A 466 -2.43 19.16 -10.41
CA ALA A 466 -1.70 20.37 -10.01
C ALA A 466 -2.65 21.44 -9.44
N VAL A 467 -3.80 21.65 -10.06
CA VAL A 467 -4.83 22.55 -9.51
C VAL A 467 -5.30 22.05 -8.16
N LEU A 468 -5.64 20.77 -8.01
CA LEU A 468 -6.05 20.18 -6.75
C LEU A 468 -4.95 20.27 -5.66
N ALA A 469 -3.68 20.06 -6.03
CA ALA A 469 -2.55 20.21 -5.12
C ALA A 469 -2.32 21.67 -4.68
N ALA A 470 -2.69 22.64 -5.52
CA ALA A 470 -2.59 24.05 -5.19
C ALA A 470 -3.70 24.52 -4.25
N ILE A 471 -4.97 24.17 -4.54
CA ILE A 471 -6.13 24.71 -3.84
C ILE A 471 -6.75 23.76 -2.81
N GLY A 472 -6.42 22.46 -2.83
CA GLY A 472 -7.02 21.44 -1.97
C GLY A 472 -6.82 21.67 -0.47
N GLY A 473 -5.87 22.52 -0.10
CA GLY A 473 -5.68 22.97 1.29
C GLY A 473 -6.83 23.82 1.84
N ALA A 474 -7.59 24.49 0.96
CA ALA A 474 -8.71 25.33 1.35
C ALA A 474 -9.88 24.55 2.00
N ILE A 475 -9.88 23.22 1.91
CA ILE A 475 -10.90 22.36 2.50
C ILE A 475 -10.88 22.40 4.03
N ASN A 476 -9.69 22.57 4.66
CA ASN A 476 -9.55 22.60 6.10
C ASN A 476 -8.57 23.71 6.52
N ILE A 477 -8.99 24.96 6.35
CA ILE A 477 -8.19 26.11 6.79
C ILE A 477 -8.32 26.22 8.32
N PRO A 478 -7.20 26.27 9.09
CA PRO A 478 -7.22 26.40 10.54
C PRO A 478 -7.92 27.66 11.02
N HIS A 479 -8.50 27.61 12.21
CA HIS A 479 -9.15 28.76 12.85
C HIS A 479 -8.25 29.98 12.99
N VAL A 480 -6.96 29.79 13.20
CA VAL A 480 -5.97 30.87 13.31
C VAL A 480 -5.89 31.75 12.06
N PHE A 481 -6.31 31.25 10.89
CA PHE A 481 -6.46 32.01 9.65
C PHE A 481 -7.90 32.45 9.36
N GLY A 482 -8.81 32.31 10.32
CA GLY A 482 -10.23 32.58 10.13
C GLY A 482 -10.99 31.52 9.33
N GLY A 483 -10.44 30.32 9.23
CA GLY A 483 -11.09 29.18 8.57
C GLY A 483 -12.19 28.56 9.41
N ASN A 484 -12.98 27.69 8.78
CA ASN A 484 -14.12 27.01 9.39
C ASN A 484 -13.91 25.52 9.64
N GLU A 485 -12.70 24.99 9.38
CA GLU A 485 -12.32 23.59 9.60
C GLU A 485 -13.39 22.59 9.08
N TRP A 486 -13.84 22.82 7.86
CA TRP A 486 -14.96 22.07 7.28
C TRP A 486 -14.77 20.54 7.34
N LEU A 487 -13.53 20.07 7.09
CA LEU A 487 -13.23 18.66 7.11
C LEU A 487 -13.36 18.05 8.51
N ALA A 488 -12.95 18.76 9.55
CA ALA A 488 -13.08 18.33 10.94
C ALA A 488 -14.57 18.14 11.29
N HIS A 489 -15.40 19.15 10.99
CA HIS A 489 -16.85 19.06 11.19
C HIS A 489 -17.49 17.93 10.36
N TRP A 490 -17.02 17.71 9.16
CA TRP A 490 -17.50 16.63 8.31
C TRP A 490 -17.18 15.25 8.90
N LEU A 491 -15.93 15.01 9.29
CA LEU A 491 -15.47 13.73 9.83
C LEU A 491 -16.06 13.41 11.23
N ALA A 492 -16.38 14.41 12.02
CA ALA A 492 -17.09 14.22 13.29
C ALA A 492 -18.41 13.45 13.10
N GLY A 493 -19.09 13.64 11.97
CA GLY A 493 -20.29 12.88 11.60
C GLY A 493 -20.08 11.38 11.34
N ALA A 494 -18.83 10.93 11.16
CA ALA A 494 -18.46 9.52 11.06
C ALA A 494 -18.00 8.91 12.40
N GLY A 495 -18.08 9.64 13.50
CA GLY A 495 -17.58 9.19 14.80
C GLY A 495 -16.06 9.14 14.90
N VAL A 496 -15.33 9.82 14.00
CA VAL A 496 -13.88 9.98 14.11
C VAL A 496 -13.58 10.86 15.32
N ALA A 497 -12.74 10.38 16.21
CA ALA A 497 -12.38 11.12 17.42
C ALA A 497 -11.74 12.46 17.06
N GLN A 498 -12.13 13.51 17.78
CA GLN A 498 -11.64 14.87 17.60
C GLN A 498 -10.90 15.29 18.88
N HIS A 499 -9.66 15.73 18.72
CA HIS A 499 -8.88 16.29 19.81
C HIS A 499 -8.54 17.73 19.45
N GLU A 500 -9.01 18.67 20.30
CA GLU A 500 -8.77 20.09 20.08
C GLU A 500 -7.32 20.46 20.39
N LEU A 501 -6.79 21.44 19.64
CA LEU A 501 -5.50 22.04 19.91
C LEU A 501 -5.66 23.09 21.02
N ASP A 502 -4.99 22.85 22.16
CA ASP A 502 -4.90 23.81 23.28
C ASP A 502 -3.57 24.59 23.19
N LEU A 503 -3.39 25.34 22.12
CA LEU A 503 -2.22 26.19 21.87
C LEU A 503 -2.63 27.65 21.70
N SER A 504 -1.77 28.56 22.16
CA SER A 504 -1.99 29.98 21.86
C SER A 504 -1.74 30.25 20.37
N HIS A 505 -2.50 31.16 19.77
CA HIS A 505 -2.31 31.56 18.36
C HIS A 505 -0.87 31.99 18.06
N SER A 506 -0.17 32.63 19.01
CA SER A 506 1.25 33.01 18.87
C SER A 506 2.15 31.77 18.73
N THR A 507 1.85 30.69 19.47
CA THR A 507 2.60 29.43 19.39
C THR A 507 2.33 28.76 18.05
N GLU A 508 1.07 28.68 17.60
CA GLU A 508 0.73 28.12 16.29
C GLU A 508 1.46 28.85 15.15
N TYR A 509 1.43 30.19 15.13
CA TYR A 509 2.18 30.95 14.12
C TYR A 509 3.69 30.70 14.19
N ALA A 510 4.25 30.53 15.38
CA ALA A 510 5.68 30.26 15.55
C ALA A 510 6.03 28.84 15.01
N LEU A 511 5.20 27.85 15.26
CA LEU A 511 5.38 26.47 14.74
C LEU A 511 5.30 26.45 13.21
N MET A 512 4.25 27.06 12.63
CA MET A 512 4.10 27.21 11.18
C MET A 512 5.28 27.97 10.55
N GLY A 513 5.67 29.10 11.16
CA GLY A 513 6.83 29.87 10.70
C GLY A 513 8.12 29.06 10.70
N THR A 514 8.33 28.23 11.72
CA THR A 514 9.52 27.35 11.81
C THR A 514 9.54 26.34 10.66
N SER A 515 8.41 25.70 10.37
CA SER A 515 8.27 24.74 9.26
C SER A 515 8.55 25.40 7.91
N VAL A 516 7.99 26.57 7.66
CA VAL A 516 8.16 27.34 6.40
C VAL A 516 9.62 27.78 6.23
N VAL A 517 10.22 28.35 7.29
CA VAL A 517 11.63 28.78 7.27
C VAL A 517 12.55 27.57 6.98
N ALA A 518 12.32 26.44 7.64
CA ALA A 518 13.08 25.21 7.39
C ALA A 518 12.97 24.77 5.92
N ALA A 519 11.77 24.78 5.33
CA ALA A 519 11.56 24.43 3.92
C ALA A 519 12.25 25.42 2.96
N ILE A 520 12.21 26.72 3.24
CA ILE A 520 12.90 27.76 2.44
C ILE A 520 14.43 27.58 2.50
N ILE A 521 14.99 27.34 3.69
CA ILE A 521 16.43 27.08 3.84
C ILE A 521 16.83 25.85 3.03
N ALA A 522 16.05 24.77 3.09
CA ALA A 522 16.28 23.54 2.33
C ALA A 522 16.25 23.79 0.81
N LEU A 523 15.28 24.57 0.32
CA LEU A 523 15.16 24.97 -1.09
C LEU A 523 16.40 25.76 -1.52
N LEU A 524 16.78 26.81 -0.78
CA LEU A 524 17.93 27.66 -1.09
C LEU A 524 19.23 26.84 -1.08
N TYR A 525 19.40 25.95 -0.12
CA TYR A 525 20.57 25.06 -0.05
C TYR A 525 20.60 24.09 -1.24
N ALA A 526 19.47 23.49 -1.61
CA ALA A 526 19.40 22.65 -2.80
C ALA A 526 19.71 23.45 -4.09
N TYR A 527 19.18 24.68 -4.21
CA TYR A 527 19.44 25.56 -5.36
C TYR A 527 20.93 25.93 -5.48
N THR A 528 21.57 26.34 -4.40
CA THR A 528 23.00 26.69 -4.42
C THR A 528 23.86 25.48 -4.77
N ARG A 529 23.50 24.28 -4.33
CA ARG A 529 24.26 23.06 -4.53
C ARG A 529 24.11 22.48 -5.94
N TYR A 530 22.90 22.40 -6.45
CA TYR A 530 22.58 21.67 -7.69
C TYR A 530 22.42 22.57 -8.92
N VAL A 531 22.01 23.82 -8.73
CA VAL A 531 21.85 24.76 -9.84
C VAL A 531 23.10 25.64 -9.99
N LYS A 532 23.45 26.42 -8.98
CA LYS A 532 24.66 27.27 -9.04
C LYS A 532 25.96 26.45 -9.04
N GLY A 533 26.06 25.48 -8.15
CA GLY A 533 27.24 24.62 -8.03
C GLY A 533 27.32 23.49 -9.06
N SER A 534 26.27 23.27 -9.86
CA SER A 534 26.16 22.24 -10.89
C SER A 534 26.61 20.84 -10.43
N ARG A 535 26.43 20.53 -9.13
CA ARG A 535 26.84 19.24 -8.56
C ARG A 535 25.89 18.14 -9.01
N VAL A 536 26.45 17.03 -9.45
CA VAL A 536 25.74 15.78 -9.80
C VAL A 536 26.05 14.74 -8.71
N PRO A 537 25.12 13.85 -8.35
CA PRO A 537 25.39 12.77 -7.43
C PRO A 537 26.56 11.90 -7.93
N VAL A 538 27.39 11.43 -6.99
CA VAL A 538 28.56 10.61 -7.31
C VAL A 538 28.17 9.25 -7.91
N ALA A 539 29.07 8.66 -8.70
CA ALA A 539 28.89 7.31 -9.24
C ALA A 539 28.70 6.27 -8.12
N ASP A 540 28.11 5.13 -8.45
CA ASP A 540 27.75 4.12 -7.44
C ASP A 540 28.99 3.53 -6.76
N GLU A 541 30.09 3.39 -7.49
CA GLU A 541 31.37 2.86 -7.01
C GLU A 541 32.22 3.91 -6.27
N ALA A 542 31.84 5.18 -6.32
CA ALA A 542 32.63 6.24 -5.70
C ALA A 542 32.62 6.13 -4.15
N PRO A 543 33.73 6.44 -3.50
CA PRO A 543 33.82 6.41 -2.03
C PRO A 543 32.85 7.42 -1.42
N ARG A 544 32.09 6.97 -0.43
CA ARG A 544 31.11 7.78 0.33
C ARG A 544 31.54 7.88 1.80
N SER A 545 31.19 8.98 2.44
CA SER A 545 31.29 9.07 3.91
C SER A 545 30.45 8.00 4.59
N ALA A 546 30.78 7.62 5.82
CA ALA A 546 30.07 6.55 6.55
C ALA A 546 28.55 6.78 6.61
N LEU A 547 28.12 8.01 6.92
CA LEU A 547 26.69 8.37 6.96
C LEU A 547 26.04 8.28 5.56
N ALA A 548 26.71 8.76 4.52
CA ALA A 548 26.19 8.68 3.16
C ALA A 548 26.13 7.23 2.65
N LYS A 549 27.08 6.38 3.04
CA LYS A 549 27.06 4.95 2.74
C LYS A 549 25.92 4.25 3.45
N LEU A 550 25.65 4.57 4.71
CA LEU A 550 24.55 4.02 5.49
C LEU A 550 23.20 4.38 4.84
N SER A 551 22.99 5.67 4.49
CA SER A 551 21.80 6.14 3.79
C SER A 551 21.62 5.50 2.41
N TYR A 552 22.69 5.43 1.61
CA TYR A 552 22.65 4.83 0.27
C TYR A 552 22.28 3.35 0.28
N ASN A 553 22.83 2.59 1.25
CA ASN A 553 22.52 1.18 1.45
C ASN A 553 21.27 0.96 2.32
N LYS A 554 20.38 1.96 2.46
CA LYS A 554 19.07 1.82 3.12
C LYS A 554 19.19 1.28 4.57
N PHE A 555 20.22 1.68 5.30
CA PHE A 555 20.56 1.19 6.65
C PHE A 555 20.79 -0.32 6.72
N TYR A 556 21.08 -0.97 5.61
CA TYR A 556 21.28 -2.43 5.48
C TYR A 556 20.08 -3.25 6.01
N LEU A 557 18.87 -2.71 5.94
CA LEU A 557 17.68 -3.36 6.50
C LEU A 557 17.31 -4.64 5.74
N ASP A 558 17.47 -4.63 4.41
CA ASP A 558 17.23 -5.82 3.59
C ASP A 558 18.23 -6.93 3.92
N GLU A 559 19.52 -6.58 4.11
CA GLU A 559 20.57 -7.50 4.49
C GLU A 559 20.37 -8.07 5.91
N ILE A 560 19.88 -7.25 6.84
CA ILE A 560 19.52 -7.69 8.19
C ILE A 560 18.38 -8.71 8.12
N TYR A 561 17.32 -8.45 7.34
CA TYR A 561 16.23 -9.41 7.16
C TYR A 561 16.67 -10.69 6.47
N ASP A 562 17.54 -10.58 5.47
CA ASP A 562 18.13 -11.75 4.82
C ASP A 562 18.92 -12.62 5.82
N PHE A 563 19.72 -12.00 6.68
CA PHE A 563 20.50 -12.71 7.68
C PHE A 563 19.65 -13.33 8.79
N ILE A 564 18.66 -12.59 9.33
CA ILE A 564 17.89 -13.04 10.51
C ILE A 564 16.71 -13.94 10.11
N ILE A 565 16.11 -13.76 8.93
CA ILE A 565 14.87 -14.44 8.54
C ILE A 565 15.11 -15.36 7.34
N THR A 566 15.56 -14.82 6.19
CA THR A 566 15.57 -15.55 4.92
C THR A 566 16.55 -16.73 4.95
N LYS A 567 17.81 -16.49 5.33
CA LYS A 567 18.83 -17.54 5.39
C LYS A 567 18.52 -18.67 6.39
N PRO A 568 18.08 -18.39 7.64
CA PRO A 568 17.63 -19.43 8.55
C PRO A 568 16.44 -20.22 7.99
N LEU A 569 15.43 -19.53 7.42
CA LEU A 569 14.26 -20.18 6.85
C LEU A 569 14.63 -21.11 5.68
N ASP A 570 15.54 -20.66 4.80
CA ASP A 570 16.08 -21.48 3.71
C ASP A 570 16.87 -22.68 4.23
N ALA A 571 17.62 -22.52 5.33
CA ALA A 571 18.34 -23.63 5.94
C ALA A 571 17.37 -24.67 6.53
N PHE A 572 16.30 -24.23 7.23
CA PHE A 572 15.24 -25.10 7.72
C PHE A 572 14.51 -25.80 6.58
N SER A 573 14.13 -25.06 5.52
CA SER A 573 13.47 -25.62 4.33
C SER A 573 14.31 -26.73 3.70
N ARG A 574 15.63 -26.51 3.52
CA ARG A 574 16.54 -27.54 3.01
C ARG A 574 16.68 -28.74 3.94
N PHE A 575 16.68 -28.50 5.25
CA PHE A 575 16.70 -29.58 6.25
C PHE A 575 15.42 -30.42 6.13
N PHE A 576 14.25 -29.80 6.16
CA PHE A 576 12.98 -30.53 6.06
C PHE A 576 12.87 -31.30 4.75
N TYR A 577 13.22 -30.67 3.62
CA TYR A 577 13.21 -31.36 2.33
C TYR A 577 14.15 -32.56 2.30
N ARG A 578 15.42 -32.40 2.73
CA ARG A 578 16.41 -33.47 2.60
C ARG A 578 16.27 -34.57 3.65
N VAL A 579 15.89 -34.21 4.87
CA VAL A 579 15.88 -35.16 5.99
C VAL A 579 14.47 -35.70 6.21
N VAL A 580 13.47 -34.82 6.37
CA VAL A 580 12.12 -35.24 6.71
C VAL A 580 11.41 -35.79 5.49
N ASP A 581 11.37 -35.05 4.41
CA ASP A 581 10.64 -35.43 3.18
C ASP A 581 11.34 -36.61 2.47
N THR A 582 12.56 -36.37 1.95
CA THR A 582 13.25 -37.33 1.10
C THR A 582 13.77 -38.56 1.85
N LYS A 583 14.43 -38.38 3.04
CA LYS A 583 15.01 -39.53 3.75
C LYS A 583 14.00 -40.26 4.63
N PHE A 584 13.12 -39.53 5.34
CA PHE A 584 12.21 -40.14 6.30
C PHE A 584 10.91 -40.57 5.59
N ILE A 585 10.14 -39.63 5.03
CA ILE A 585 8.84 -39.94 4.41
C ILE A 585 9.01 -40.82 3.16
N ASP A 586 9.77 -40.34 2.18
CA ASP A 586 10.01 -41.11 0.95
C ASP A 586 10.78 -42.41 1.24
N GLY A 587 11.71 -42.37 2.21
CA GLY A 587 12.46 -43.54 2.65
C GLY A 587 11.55 -44.63 3.22
N ILE A 588 10.55 -44.29 4.04
CA ILE A 588 9.56 -45.25 4.56
C ILE A 588 8.69 -45.78 3.43
N VAL A 589 8.13 -44.89 2.59
CA VAL A 589 7.24 -45.30 1.49
C VAL A 589 7.97 -46.20 0.49
N ASN A 590 9.15 -45.82 0.08
CA ASN A 590 9.98 -46.63 -0.82
C ASN A 590 10.47 -47.91 -0.16
N GLY A 591 10.78 -47.87 1.17
CA GLY A 591 11.15 -49.02 1.96
C GLY A 591 10.04 -50.07 2.05
N LEU A 592 8.79 -49.66 2.20
CA LEU A 592 7.61 -50.54 2.15
C LEU A 592 7.48 -51.19 0.77
N GLY A 593 7.62 -50.38 -0.30
CA GLY A 593 7.62 -50.89 -1.66
C GLY A 593 8.73 -51.92 -1.92
N TRP A 594 9.96 -51.61 -1.46
CA TRP A 594 11.10 -52.49 -1.54
C TRP A 594 10.86 -53.78 -0.73
N SER A 595 10.41 -53.68 0.51
CA SER A 595 10.10 -54.84 1.38
C SER A 595 9.04 -55.76 0.76
N THR A 596 7.98 -55.18 0.17
CA THR A 596 6.96 -55.92 -0.54
C THR A 596 7.54 -56.66 -1.76
N ASN A 597 8.43 -56.01 -2.51
CA ASN A 597 9.09 -56.59 -3.66
C ASN A 597 10.03 -57.75 -3.22
N GLU A 598 10.81 -57.61 -2.16
CA GLU A 598 11.66 -58.68 -1.63
C GLU A 598 10.84 -59.83 -1.06
N ALA A 599 9.76 -59.54 -0.31
CA ALA A 599 8.83 -60.59 0.13
C ALA A 599 8.21 -61.34 -1.06
N SER A 600 7.82 -60.63 -2.11
CA SER A 600 7.33 -61.23 -3.35
C SER A 600 8.34 -62.18 -4.01
N LYS A 601 9.64 -61.80 -4.05
CA LYS A 601 10.71 -62.66 -4.56
C LYS A 601 10.84 -63.93 -3.71
N GLY A 602 10.76 -63.83 -2.38
CA GLY A 602 10.77 -64.98 -1.48
C GLY A 602 9.57 -65.90 -1.70
N ILE A 603 8.36 -65.36 -1.79
CA ILE A 603 7.13 -66.12 -2.02
C ILE A 603 7.17 -66.78 -3.39
N ARG A 604 7.73 -66.12 -4.41
CA ARG A 604 7.89 -66.68 -5.75
C ARG A 604 8.77 -67.95 -5.80
N LEU A 605 9.69 -68.15 -4.84
CA LEU A 605 10.47 -69.37 -4.74
C LEU A 605 9.62 -70.60 -4.40
N LEU A 606 8.42 -70.40 -3.83
CA LEU A 606 7.42 -71.45 -3.62
C LEU A 606 6.80 -71.93 -4.93
N GLN A 607 6.90 -71.17 -5.99
CA GLN A 607 6.43 -71.50 -7.33
C GLN A 607 7.58 -72.15 -8.13
N SER A 608 7.84 -73.42 -7.89
CA SER A 608 8.93 -74.16 -8.56
C SER A 608 8.68 -74.41 -10.07
N GLY A 609 7.48 -74.11 -10.57
CA GLY A 609 7.07 -74.45 -11.96
C GLY A 609 6.94 -75.96 -12.24
N ASN A 610 7.25 -76.82 -11.29
CA ASN A 610 7.19 -78.22 -11.39
C ASN A 610 5.81 -78.73 -10.91
N VAL A 611 4.99 -79.16 -11.85
CA VAL A 611 3.63 -79.68 -11.61
C VAL A 611 3.63 -80.84 -10.63
N GLY A 612 4.64 -81.73 -10.70
CA GLY A 612 4.79 -82.89 -9.78
C GLY A 612 4.99 -82.44 -8.33
N PHE A 613 5.76 -81.37 -8.11
CA PHE A 613 5.94 -80.78 -6.78
C PHE A 613 4.62 -80.17 -6.21
N TYR A 614 3.83 -79.57 -7.03
CA TYR A 614 2.53 -79.04 -6.60
C TYR A 614 1.54 -80.10 -6.22
N ILE A 615 1.51 -81.17 -7.05
CA ILE A 615 0.67 -82.38 -6.76
C ILE A 615 1.14 -83.03 -5.46
N PHE A 616 2.45 -83.18 -5.27
CA PHE A 616 3.02 -83.68 -4.01
C PHE A 616 2.62 -82.88 -2.79
N MET A 617 2.77 -81.54 -2.87
CA MET A 617 2.37 -80.67 -1.78
C MET A 617 0.87 -80.65 -1.50
N MET A 618 0.03 -80.81 -2.54
CA MET A 618 -1.40 -80.89 -2.38
C MET A 618 -1.78 -82.22 -1.69
N VAL A 619 -1.18 -83.32 -2.10
CA VAL A 619 -1.40 -84.67 -1.47
C VAL A 619 -0.90 -84.61 0.00
N PHE A 620 0.29 -84.02 0.25
CA PHE A 620 0.79 -83.89 1.57
C PHE A 620 -0.14 -83.05 2.46
N GLY A 621 -0.69 -81.95 1.96
CA GLY A 621 -1.67 -81.12 2.64
C GLY A 621 -2.96 -81.87 2.98
N ILE A 622 -3.47 -82.67 2.03
CA ILE A 622 -4.65 -83.53 2.25
C ILE A 622 -4.36 -84.60 3.34
N VAL A 623 -3.20 -85.24 3.28
CA VAL A 623 -2.79 -86.23 4.31
C VAL A 623 -2.63 -85.59 5.69
N ALA A 624 -2.03 -84.45 5.75
CA ALA A 624 -1.87 -83.66 7.01
C ALA A 624 -3.23 -83.27 7.58
N LEU A 625 -4.17 -82.78 6.77
CA LEU A 625 -5.54 -82.52 7.17
C LEU A 625 -6.30 -83.78 7.65
N LEU A 626 -6.16 -84.90 6.98
CA LEU A 626 -6.76 -86.16 7.39
C LEU A 626 -6.13 -86.65 8.72
N LEU A 627 -4.83 -86.55 8.87
CA LEU A 627 -4.13 -86.87 10.13
C LEU A 627 -4.58 -86.01 11.28
N TYR A 628 -4.71 -84.72 11.02
CA TYR A 628 -5.21 -83.77 12.02
C TYR A 628 -6.64 -84.09 12.45
N THR A 629 -7.54 -84.34 11.49
CA THR A 629 -8.91 -84.76 11.81
C THR A 629 -8.94 -86.07 12.57
N PHE A 630 -8.12 -87.09 12.15
CA PHE A 630 -8.07 -88.37 12.83
C PHE A 630 -7.49 -88.32 14.28
N LEU A 631 -6.58 -87.38 14.56
CA LEU A 631 -5.95 -87.21 15.89
C LEU A 631 -6.76 -86.36 16.83
N TYR A 632 -7.62 -85.47 16.31
CA TYR A 632 -8.32 -84.47 17.14
C TYR A 632 -9.88 -84.55 17.03
N ILE A 633 -10.42 -85.41 16.19
CA ILE A 633 -11.83 -85.84 16.15
C ILE A 633 -11.91 -87.30 16.43
#